data_0f0b4ba57a957a7fb8cf69f0ac65d2e2
#
_entry.id   0f0b4ba57a957a7fb8cf69f0ac65d2e2
#
_cell.length_a   1.000
_cell.length_b   1.000
_cell.length_c   1.000
_cell.angle_alpha   90.00
_cell.angle_beta   90.00
_cell.angle_gamma   90.00
#
_symmetry.space_group_name_H-M   'P 1'
#
loop_
_entity.id
_entity.type
_entity.pdbx_description
1 polymer ?
#
loop_
_entity_poly.entity_id
_entity_poly.type
_entity_poly.pdbx_seq_one_letter_code
_entity_poly.pdbx_strand_id
1 'polypeptide(L)'
;DSIYGIEKKPFPYLLCVTNMLLHDIEVPNIYHMNSLKHNLLDYTDDDKFDVILMNPPYGGHEDKSIQGFFPDDLASSETADLFMSVILYRLKKNGRAAVVVPDGFLFGLDNAKVNIKKKLIGEFNLHTVVRLPGSVFSPYTSITTNLLFFDNTKPTTETWFYRVDIPSDRKHFSKTKPMELKHFEDCITWWNNREIIPDGEYFKAQKFTADYLLNEQGCNIDLCGYPHEEEEVLDPLDTIREYQERRTALNAEIDKVLA
;
A
#
# COMPACT_ATOMS: atom_id res chain seq x y z
N ASP A 1 26.84 7.31 -5.58
CA ASP A 1 26.03 7.77 -6.73
C ASP A 1 24.88 6.83 -7.10
N SER A 2 24.45 5.97 -6.16
CA SER A 2 23.43 4.94 -6.44
C SER A 2 22.05 5.26 -5.86
N ILE A 3 21.91 6.31 -5.03
CA ILE A 3 20.67 6.68 -4.37
C ILE A 3 20.21 8.04 -4.90
N TYR A 4 18.95 8.09 -5.36
CA TYR A 4 18.31 9.30 -5.87
C TYR A 4 16.99 9.53 -5.15
N GLY A 5 16.64 10.80 -4.92
CA GLY A 5 15.38 11.18 -4.33
C GLY A 5 14.89 12.53 -4.82
N ILE A 6 13.59 12.73 -4.75
CA ILE A 6 12.94 14.00 -5.05
C ILE A 6 11.97 14.31 -3.92
N GLU A 7 12.05 15.50 -3.36
CA GLU A 7 11.15 15.97 -2.31
C GLU A 7 10.66 17.40 -2.63
N LYS A 8 9.34 17.57 -2.58
CA LYS A 8 8.67 18.84 -2.89
C LYS A 8 8.74 19.85 -1.74
N LYS A 9 8.70 19.37 -0.48
CA LYS A 9 8.61 20.22 0.70
C LYS A 9 10.00 20.57 1.23
N PRO A 10 10.29 21.86 1.56
CA PRO A 10 11.63 22.28 1.99
C PRO A 10 12.13 21.56 3.23
N PHE A 11 11.29 21.41 4.26
CA PHE A 11 11.71 20.83 5.53
C PHE A 11 12.02 19.32 5.42
N PRO A 12 11.17 18.45 4.84
CA PRO A 12 11.54 17.05 4.58
C PRO A 12 12.77 16.91 3.66
N TYR A 13 12.92 17.79 2.65
CA TYR A 13 14.11 17.82 1.82
C TYR A 13 15.37 18.05 2.65
N LEU A 14 15.36 19.07 3.53
CA LEU A 14 16.49 19.37 4.41
C LEU A 14 16.81 18.19 5.33
N LEU A 15 15.78 17.55 5.93
CA LEU A 15 15.97 16.38 6.78
C LEU A 15 16.59 15.21 6.01
N CYS A 16 16.14 14.97 4.78
CA CYS A 16 16.66 13.90 3.94
C CYS A 16 18.15 14.14 3.60
N VAL A 17 18.50 15.33 3.14
CA VAL A 17 19.90 15.69 2.83
C VAL A 17 20.78 15.58 4.06
N THR A 18 20.33 16.10 5.21
CA THR A 18 21.08 16.01 6.47
C THR A 18 21.30 14.55 6.88
N ASN A 19 20.26 13.71 6.76
CA ASN A 19 20.37 12.30 7.08
C ASN A 19 21.39 11.60 6.17
N MET A 20 21.40 11.89 4.88
CA MET A 20 22.39 11.34 3.94
C MET A 20 23.83 11.76 4.31
N LEU A 21 24.03 13.03 4.66
CA LEU A 21 25.34 13.52 5.11
C LEU A 21 25.81 12.83 6.39
N LEU A 22 24.90 12.58 7.34
CA LEU A 22 25.20 11.85 8.59
C LEU A 22 25.52 10.35 8.35
N HIS A 23 25.21 9.84 7.16
CA HIS A 23 25.56 8.49 6.72
C HIS A 23 26.70 8.47 5.69
N ASP A 24 27.59 9.46 5.76
CA ASP A 24 28.79 9.57 4.94
C ASP A 24 28.55 9.70 3.42
N ILE A 25 27.37 10.15 3.01
CA ILE A 25 27.06 10.48 1.63
C ILE A 25 27.33 11.98 1.43
N GLU A 26 28.53 12.33 1.02
CA GLU A 26 28.99 13.73 0.93
C GLU A 26 28.20 14.57 -0.09
N VAL A 27 27.74 13.95 -1.19
CA VAL A 27 26.98 14.61 -2.25
C VAL A 27 25.70 13.83 -2.51
N PRO A 28 24.64 14.08 -1.72
CA PRO A 28 23.36 13.41 -1.91
C PRO A 28 22.68 13.80 -3.23
N ASN A 29 22.26 12.83 -4.04
CA ASN A 29 21.46 13.07 -5.24
C ASN A 29 19.97 13.23 -4.88
N ILE A 30 19.68 14.18 -4.01
CA ILE A 30 18.33 14.53 -3.56
C ILE A 30 17.96 15.88 -4.15
N TYR A 31 16.87 15.95 -4.91
CA TYR A 31 16.45 17.15 -5.62
C TYR A 31 15.24 17.78 -4.96
N HIS A 32 15.29 19.11 -4.74
CA HIS A 32 14.17 19.86 -4.20
C HIS A 32 13.24 20.32 -5.34
N MET A 33 12.31 19.45 -5.72
CA MET A 33 11.36 19.72 -6.80
C MET A 33 10.10 18.86 -6.63
N ASN A 34 9.08 19.12 -7.46
CA ASN A 34 7.87 18.31 -7.49
C ASN A 34 8.01 17.21 -8.55
N SER A 35 8.01 15.94 -8.12
CA SER A 35 8.10 14.76 -8.98
C SER A 35 6.99 14.68 -10.03
N LEU A 36 5.84 15.33 -9.80
CA LEU A 36 4.67 15.28 -10.68
C LEU A 36 4.66 16.43 -11.73
N LYS A 37 5.65 17.34 -11.70
CA LYS A 37 5.78 18.46 -12.63
C LYS A 37 6.77 18.19 -13.78
N HIS A 38 6.77 16.97 -14.27
CA HIS A 38 7.54 16.60 -15.45
C HIS A 38 6.64 15.83 -16.41
N ASN A 39 6.68 16.16 -17.69
CA ASN A 39 5.88 15.45 -18.66
C ASN A 39 6.31 13.97 -18.71
N LEU A 40 5.35 13.10 -18.49
CA LEU A 40 5.61 11.67 -18.35
C LEU A 40 6.25 11.07 -19.61
N LEU A 41 5.93 11.61 -20.78
CA LEU A 41 6.44 11.15 -22.07
C LEU A 41 7.85 11.67 -22.41
N ASP A 42 8.36 12.65 -21.65
CA ASP A 42 9.70 13.23 -21.89
C ASP A 42 10.80 12.47 -21.13
N TYR A 43 10.45 11.47 -20.31
CA TYR A 43 11.45 10.64 -19.64
C TYR A 43 12.21 9.77 -20.65
N THR A 44 13.52 9.88 -20.59
CA THR A 44 14.49 9.09 -21.37
C THR A 44 15.02 7.89 -20.59
N ASP A 45 15.86 7.07 -21.19
CA ASP A 45 16.47 5.93 -20.46
C ASP A 45 17.42 6.37 -19.35
N ASP A 46 18.01 7.57 -19.46
CA ASP A 46 18.89 8.14 -18.44
C ASP A 46 18.11 8.58 -17.17
N ASP A 47 16.81 8.81 -17.31
CA ASP A 47 15.92 9.19 -16.21
C ASP A 47 15.36 7.99 -15.44
N LYS A 48 15.65 6.77 -15.88
CA LYS A 48 15.10 5.55 -15.31
C LYS A 48 16.01 4.95 -14.25
N PHE A 49 15.42 4.15 -13.37
CA PHE A 49 16.07 3.52 -12.23
C PHE A 49 15.99 1.99 -12.30
N ASP A 50 17.02 1.33 -11.79
CA ASP A 50 17.08 -0.13 -11.67
C ASP A 50 16.19 -0.62 -10.52
N VAL A 51 16.07 0.18 -9.46
CA VAL A 51 15.25 -0.13 -8.27
C VAL A 51 14.48 1.12 -7.85
N ILE A 52 13.17 0.97 -7.65
CA ILE A 52 12.32 2.02 -7.10
C ILE A 52 11.65 1.50 -5.82
N LEU A 53 11.90 2.19 -4.71
CA LEU A 53 11.21 1.97 -3.43
C LEU A 53 10.45 3.25 -3.09
N MET A 54 9.14 3.17 -2.97
CA MET A 54 8.32 4.36 -2.77
C MET A 54 7.14 4.13 -1.83
N ASN A 55 6.93 5.10 -0.95
CA ASN A 55 5.72 5.26 -0.17
C ASN A 55 5.10 6.61 -0.55
N PRO A 56 4.32 6.69 -1.64
CA PRO A 56 3.72 7.93 -2.08
C PRO A 56 2.66 8.44 -1.09
N PRO A 57 2.31 9.74 -1.12
CA PRO A 57 1.24 10.26 -0.29
C PRO A 57 -0.10 9.58 -0.58
N TYR A 58 -0.86 9.23 0.47
CA TYR A 58 -2.22 8.67 0.35
C TYR A 58 -3.26 9.80 0.41
N GLY A 59 -4.25 9.79 -0.49
CA GLY A 59 -5.41 10.67 -0.42
C GLY A 59 -5.16 12.16 -0.71
N GLY A 60 -4.06 12.52 -1.35
CA GLY A 60 -3.86 13.85 -1.90
C GLY A 60 -4.58 14.05 -3.23
N HIS A 61 -4.97 15.31 -3.52
CA HIS A 61 -5.51 15.70 -4.83
C HIS A 61 -4.57 16.70 -5.50
N GLU A 62 -4.38 16.53 -6.80
CA GLU A 62 -3.56 17.41 -7.62
C GLU A 62 -4.42 18.18 -8.62
N ASP A 63 -4.04 19.45 -8.82
CA ASP A 63 -4.73 20.35 -9.74
C ASP A 63 -4.63 19.90 -11.22
N LYS A 64 -5.54 20.39 -12.05
CA LYS A 64 -5.51 20.13 -13.51
C LYS A 64 -4.19 20.51 -14.18
N SER A 65 -3.50 21.51 -13.64
CA SER A 65 -2.17 21.93 -14.13
C SER A 65 -1.10 20.85 -13.94
N ILE A 66 -1.24 19.99 -12.92
CA ILE A 66 -0.36 18.83 -12.70
C ILE A 66 -0.81 17.66 -13.58
N GLN A 67 -2.11 17.42 -13.67
CA GLN A 67 -2.68 16.35 -14.50
C GLN A 67 -2.26 16.50 -15.98
N GLY A 68 -2.08 17.73 -16.47
CA GLY A 68 -1.61 18.02 -17.84
C GLY A 68 -0.18 17.55 -18.17
N PHE A 69 0.61 17.08 -17.19
CA PHE A 69 1.91 16.43 -17.42
C PHE A 69 1.78 14.91 -17.68
N PHE A 70 0.56 14.38 -17.66
CA PHE A 70 0.26 12.96 -17.83
C PHE A 70 -0.56 12.74 -19.10
N PRO A 71 -0.42 11.59 -19.77
CA PRO A 71 -1.34 11.19 -20.84
C PRO A 71 -2.78 11.17 -20.33
N ASP A 72 -3.73 11.52 -21.20
CA ASP A 72 -5.15 11.67 -20.85
C ASP A 72 -5.76 10.42 -20.19
N ASP A 73 -5.30 9.24 -20.60
CA ASP A 73 -5.74 7.94 -20.08
C ASP A 73 -5.15 7.59 -18.71
N LEU A 74 -4.06 8.27 -18.29
CA LEU A 74 -3.40 8.10 -17.00
C LEU A 74 -3.58 9.32 -16.08
N ALA A 75 -4.17 10.40 -16.57
CA ALA A 75 -4.42 11.60 -15.80
C ALA A 75 -5.46 11.34 -14.71
N SER A 76 -5.06 11.52 -13.46
CA SER A 76 -5.90 11.37 -12.26
C SER A 76 -5.80 12.62 -11.39
N SER A 77 -6.85 12.91 -10.62
CA SER A 77 -6.77 13.89 -9.54
C SER A 77 -6.10 13.33 -8.29
N GLU A 78 -6.01 12.00 -8.15
CA GLU A 78 -5.42 11.37 -6.98
C GLU A 78 -3.90 11.26 -7.08
N THR A 79 -3.23 11.75 -6.06
CA THR A 79 -1.75 11.80 -6.01
C THR A 79 -1.13 10.41 -6.12
N ALA A 80 -1.70 9.40 -5.48
CA ALA A 80 -1.19 8.03 -5.50
C ALA A 80 -1.18 7.43 -6.92
N ASP A 81 -2.21 7.69 -7.72
CA ASP A 81 -2.32 7.22 -9.11
C ASP A 81 -1.24 7.85 -10.00
N LEU A 82 -1.05 9.17 -9.85
CA LEU A 82 -0.02 9.89 -10.60
C LEU A 82 1.38 9.39 -10.26
N PHE A 83 1.66 9.10 -8.99
CA PHE A 83 2.92 8.49 -8.59
C PHE A 83 3.10 7.09 -9.17
N MET A 84 2.05 6.26 -9.19
CA MET A 84 2.13 4.96 -9.86
C MET A 84 2.49 5.09 -11.34
N SER A 85 1.87 6.05 -12.03
CA SER A 85 2.22 6.35 -13.44
C SER A 85 3.69 6.76 -13.59
N VAL A 86 4.20 7.67 -12.74
CA VAL A 86 5.63 8.06 -12.74
C VAL A 86 6.55 6.84 -12.54
N ILE A 87 6.22 5.95 -11.59
CA ILE A 87 7.01 4.75 -11.32
C ILE A 87 7.09 3.85 -12.54
N LEU A 88 5.96 3.59 -13.20
CA LEU A 88 5.91 2.73 -14.40
C LEU A 88 6.78 3.29 -15.55
N TYR A 89 6.83 4.61 -15.72
CA TYR A 89 7.64 5.24 -16.77
C TYR A 89 9.12 5.36 -16.42
N ARG A 90 9.46 5.37 -15.12
CA ARG A 90 10.83 5.52 -14.65
C ARG A 90 11.50 4.22 -14.25
N LEU A 91 10.83 3.07 -14.35
CA LEU A 91 11.44 1.78 -14.09
C LEU A 91 12.17 1.27 -15.32
N LYS A 92 13.48 1.05 -15.23
CA LYS A 92 14.29 0.46 -16.31
C LYS A 92 13.78 -0.92 -16.73
N LYS A 93 14.12 -1.32 -17.92
CA LYS A 93 13.99 -2.72 -18.35
C LYS A 93 14.80 -3.61 -17.40
N ASN A 94 14.20 -4.70 -16.94
CA ASN A 94 14.72 -5.59 -15.89
C ASN A 94 14.86 -4.94 -14.49
N GLY A 95 14.37 -3.70 -14.31
CA GLY A 95 14.28 -3.04 -13.01
C GLY A 95 13.14 -3.62 -12.17
N ARG A 96 13.17 -3.34 -10.87
CA ARG A 96 12.17 -3.81 -9.89
C ARG A 96 11.68 -2.68 -9.01
N ALA A 97 10.43 -2.78 -8.57
CA ALA A 97 9.83 -1.79 -7.69
C ALA A 97 9.08 -2.42 -6.53
N ALA A 98 9.08 -1.73 -5.39
CA ALA A 98 8.19 -1.98 -4.27
C ALA A 98 7.51 -0.66 -3.87
N VAL A 99 6.18 -0.66 -3.88
CA VAL A 99 5.39 0.56 -3.70
C VAL A 99 4.29 0.32 -2.68
N VAL A 100 4.16 1.26 -1.74
CA VAL A 100 3.02 1.27 -0.80
C VAL A 100 1.86 1.99 -1.45
N VAL A 101 0.69 1.35 -1.54
CA VAL A 101 -0.52 1.96 -2.09
C VAL A 101 -1.70 1.79 -1.14
N PRO A 102 -2.65 2.74 -1.09
CA PRO A 102 -3.89 2.59 -0.35
C PRO A 102 -4.82 1.56 -1.01
N ASP A 103 -5.74 0.97 -0.24
CA ASP A 103 -6.77 0.06 -0.77
C ASP A 103 -7.56 0.66 -1.92
N GLY A 104 -7.83 1.97 -1.88
CA GLY A 104 -8.52 2.70 -2.94
C GLY A 104 -7.89 2.54 -4.31
N PHE A 105 -6.56 2.34 -4.39
CA PHE A 105 -5.90 2.01 -5.64
C PHE A 105 -6.26 0.60 -6.14
N LEU A 106 -6.39 -0.37 -5.24
CA LEU A 106 -6.66 -1.76 -5.61
C LEU A 106 -8.08 -1.94 -6.13
N PHE A 107 -9.09 -1.48 -5.37
CA PHE A 107 -10.50 -1.66 -5.73
C PHE A 107 -11.06 -0.57 -6.65
N GLY A 108 -10.44 0.62 -6.72
CA GLY A 108 -10.94 1.73 -7.54
C GLY A 108 -11.06 1.38 -9.02
N LEU A 109 -12.19 1.75 -9.63
CA LEU A 109 -12.54 1.43 -11.02
C LEU A 109 -12.76 2.68 -11.89
N ASP A 110 -12.29 3.85 -11.47
CA ASP A 110 -12.22 5.01 -12.34
C ASP A 110 -11.23 4.78 -13.50
N ASN A 111 -11.42 5.51 -14.59
CA ASN A 111 -10.71 5.26 -15.84
C ASN A 111 -9.19 5.28 -15.68
N ALA A 112 -8.64 6.24 -14.96
CA ALA A 112 -7.20 6.38 -14.76
C ALA A 112 -6.64 5.18 -13.98
N LYS A 113 -7.27 4.78 -12.86
CA LYS A 113 -6.83 3.60 -12.07
C LYS A 113 -6.90 2.32 -12.88
N VAL A 114 -7.97 2.13 -13.64
CA VAL A 114 -8.13 0.95 -14.52
C VAL A 114 -7.00 0.90 -15.55
N ASN A 115 -6.68 2.03 -16.20
CA ASN A 115 -5.62 2.08 -17.21
C ASN A 115 -4.23 1.88 -16.61
N ILE A 116 -3.97 2.46 -15.44
CA ILE A 116 -2.71 2.23 -14.69
C ILE A 116 -2.55 0.75 -14.34
N LYS A 117 -3.62 0.09 -13.84
CA LYS A 117 -3.60 -1.34 -13.52
C LYS A 117 -3.46 -2.21 -14.76
N LYS A 118 -4.13 -1.87 -15.86
CA LYS A 118 -3.93 -2.55 -17.15
C LYS A 118 -2.49 -2.45 -17.65
N LYS A 119 -1.89 -1.27 -17.54
CA LYS A 119 -0.49 -1.06 -17.90
C LYS A 119 0.43 -1.85 -16.96
N LEU A 120 0.21 -1.79 -15.65
CA LEU A 120 0.98 -2.55 -14.66
C LEU A 120 0.95 -4.07 -14.92
N ILE A 121 -0.23 -4.62 -15.19
CA ILE A 121 -0.39 -6.07 -15.42
C ILE A 121 0.02 -6.46 -16.84
N GLY A 122 -0.29 -5.64 -17.84
CA GLY A 122 -0.06 -5.95 -19.24
C GLY A 122 1.37 -5.73 -19.74
N GLU A 123 2.15 -4.85 -19.10
CA GLU A 123 3.51 -4.51 -19.53
C GLU A 123 4.58 -4.90 -18.49
N PHE A 124 4.22 -4.99 -17.22
CA PHE A 124 5.11 -5.32 -16.10
C PHE A 124 4.67 -6.64 -15.46
N ASN A 125 5.55 -7.21 -14.67
CA ASN A 125 5.29 -8.42 -13.91
C ASN A 125 4.91 -8.07 -12.47
N LEU A 126 3.63 -7.79 -12.21
CA LEU A 126 3.09 -7.67 -10.86
C LEU A 126 3.05 -9.05 -10.21
N HIS A 127 4.10 -9.44 -9.52
CA HIS A 127 4.23 -10.80 -9.01
C HIS A 127 3.73 -10.99 -7.57
N THR A 128 3.57 -9.91 -6.79
CA THR A 128 3.11 -10.03 -5.39
C THR A 128 2.44 -8.77 -4.91
N VAL A 129 1.30 -8.93 -4.23
CA VAL A 129 0.61 -7.91 -3.44
C VAL A 129 0.55 -8.38 -2.00
N VAL A 130 1.01 -7.56 -1.05
CA VAL A 130 0.98 -7.86 0.39
C VAL A 130 0.12 -6.82 1.09
N ARG A 131 -1.01 -7.25 1.66
CA ARG A 131 -1.87 -6.38 2.48
C ARG A 131 -1.27 -6.19 3.85
N LEU A 132 -1.26 -4.95 4.31
CA LEU A 132 -0.86 -4.58 5.66
C LEU A 132 -2.10 -4.35 6.55
N PRO A 133 -1.99 -4.57 7.87
CA PRO A 133 -3.05 -4.21 8.81
C PRO A 133 -3.40 -2.72 8.77
N GLY A 134 -4.68 -2.37 8.86
CA GLY A 134 -5.15 -0.99 8.77
C GLY A 134 -4.61 -0.02 9.83
N SER A 135 -3.97 -0.52 10.88
CA SER A 135 -3.40 0.30 11.96
C SER A 135 -1.89 0.57 11.82
N VAL A 136 -1.24 0.10 10.75
CA VAL A 136 0.24 0.19 10.60
C VAL A 136 0.74 1.62 10.66
N PHE A 137 0.00 2.57 10.09
CA PHE A 137 0.35 3.98 10.07
C PHE A 137 -0.34 4.82 11.15
N SER A 138 -0.94 4.18 12.17
CA SER A 138 -1.55 4.89 13.31
C SER A 138 -0.47 5.62 14.13
N PRO A 139 -0.73 6.85 14.61
CA PRO A 139 -1.99 7.61 14.58
C PRO A 139 -2.18 8.51 13.34
N TYR A 140 -1.29 8.45 12.37
CA TYR A 140 -1.28 9.39 11.22
C TYR A 140 -2.43 9.14 10.24
N THR A 141 -2.76 7.86 10.00
CA THR A 141 -3.89 7.45 9.18
C THR A 141 -4.38 6.06 9.59
N SER A 142 -5.66 5.78 9.36
CA SER A 142 -6.28 4.46 9.49
C SER A 142 -6.50 3.77 8.13
N ILE A 143 -5.99 4.37 7.05
CA ILE A 143 -6.14 3.79 5.71
C ILE A 143 -5.36 2.47 5.64
N THR A 144 -6.04 1.42 5.24
CA THR A 144 -5.40 0.14 4.93
C THR A 144 -4.52 0.31 3.68
N THR A 145 -3.32 -0.24 3.75
CA THR A 145 -2.33 -0.11 2.69
C THR A 145 -1.82 -1.47 2.25
N ASN A 146 -1.28 -1.50 1.04
CA ASN A 146 -0.75 -2.70 0.43
C ASN A 146 0.64 -2.42 -0.14
N LEU A 147 1.49 -3.43 -0.12
CA LEU A 147 2.79 -3.40 -0.79
C LEU A 147 2.65 -4.10 -2.14
N LEU A 148 2.90 -3.37 -3.23
CA LEU A 148 2.97 -3.91 -4.57
C LEU A 148 4.42 -4.19 -4.92
N PHE A 149 4.73 -5.42 -5.33
CA PHE A 149 6.05 -5.82 -5.81
C PHE A 149 5.95 -6.24 -7.28
N PHE A 150 6.67 -5.54 -8.14
CA PHE A 150 6.67 -5.80 -9.56
C PHE A 150 8.04 -5.54 -10.19
N ASP A 151 8.25 -6.08 -11.36
CA ASP A 151 9.45 -5.87 -12.16
C ASP A 151 9.10 -5.58 -13.62
N ASN A 152 10.06 -5.02 -14.37
CA ASN A 152 9.92 -4.69 -15.77
C ASN A 152 10.61 -5.75 -16.65
N THR A 153 10.31 -7.05 -16.44
CA THR A 153 10.89 -8.14 -17.22
C THR A 153 9.95 -8.63 -18.32
N LYS A 154 8.67 -8.82 -17.99
CA LYS A 154 7.63 -9.39 -18.85
C LYS A 154 6.25 -8.96 -18.36
N PRO A 155 5.18 -9.12 -19.16
CA PRO A 155 3.81 -9.02 -18.67
C PRO A 155 3.54 -10.02 -17.54
N THR A 156 2.62 -9.65 -16.65
CA THR A 156 2.15 -10.51 -15.56
C THR A 156 1.50 -11.77 -16.10
N THR A 157 1.86 -12.92 -15.60
CA THR A 157 1.17 -14.19 -15.86
C THR A 157 0.25 -14.56 -14.71
N GLU A 158 0.76 -14.44 -13.48
CA GLU A 158 0.01 -14.66 -12.24
C GLU A 158 0.55 -13.72 -11.16
N THR A 159 -0.32 -13.33 -10.21
CA THR A 159 0.02 -12.50 -9.06
C THR A 159 -0.32 -13.25 -7.78
N TRP A 160 0.61 -13.28 -6.85
CA TRP A 160 0.39 -13.75 -5.50
C TRP A 160 -0.14 -12.63 -4.61
N PHE A 161 -1.13 -12.94 -3.80
CA PHE A 161 -1.69 -12.08 -2.77
C PHE A 161 -1.41 -12.70 -1.40
N TYR A 162 -0.92 -11.89 -0.48
CA TYR A 162 -0.64 -12.30 0.88
C TYR A 162 -1.16 -11.26 1.87
N ARG A 163 -1.73 -11.69 2.98
CA ARG A 163 -2.19 -10.81 4.05
C ARG A 163 -1.31 -10.97 5.28
N VAL A 164 -0.79 -9.85 5.79
CA VAL A 164 -0.15 -9.79 7.10
C VAL A 164 -1.21 -9.51 8.13
N ASP A 165 -1.37 -10.41 9.09
CA ASP A 165 -2.35 -10.29 10.15
C ASP A 165 -1.78 -9.56 11.37
N ILE A 166 -2.67 -9.00 12.21
CA ILE A 166 -2.28 -8.42 13.49
C ILE A 166 -1.94 -9.58 14.44
N PRO A 167 -0.80 -9.52 15.16
CA PRO A 167 -0.45 -10.55 16.14
C PRO A 167 -1.53 -10.70 17.22
N SER A 168 -1.71 -11.93 17.71
CA SER A 168 -2.73 -12.27 18.72
C SER A 168 -2.55 -11.56 20.08
N ASP A 169 -1.35 -11.03 20.35
CA ASP A 169 -1.03 -10.28 21.59
C ASP A 169 -1.57 -8.84 21.59
N ARG A 170 -2.20 -8.38 20.49
CA ARG A 170 -2.69 -7.02 20.32
C ARG A 170 -3.86 -6.93 19.34
N LYS A 171 -4.68 -5.90 19.52
CA LYS A 171 -5.82 -5.61 18.62
C LYS A 171 -5.45 -4.67 17.47
N HIS A 172 -4.39 -3.85 17.65
CA HIS A 172 -3.93 -2.88 16.65
C HIS A 172 -2.48 -2.46 16.91
N PHE A 173 -1.82 -1.96 15.88
CA PHE A 173 -0.54 -1.26 16.01
C PHE A 173 -0.79 0.19 16.46
N SER A 174 0.19 0.79 17.13
CA SER A 174 0.11 2.16 17.64
C SER A 174 1.49 2.80 17.66
N LYS A 175 1.55 4.12 17.96
CA LYS A 175 2.82 4.84 18.10
C LYS A 175 3.77 4.21 19.14
N THR A 176 3.22 3.66 20.23
CA THR A 176 3.99 3.03 21.31
C THR A 176 4.27 1.55 21.08
N LYS A 177 3.51 0.91 20.18
CA LYS A 177 3.69 -0.48 19.77
C LYS A 177 3.60 -0.55 18.23
N PRO A 178 4.60 -0.02 17.51
CA PRO A 178 4.58 0.04 16.06
C PRO A 178 4.73 -1.36 15.44
N MET A 179 4.45 -1.44 14.16
CA MET A 179 4.84 -2.59 13.35
C MET A 179 6.36 -2.62 13.22
N GLU A 180 6.95 -3.79 13.41
CA GLU A 180 8.39 -4.04 13.32
C GLU A 180 8.66 -5.13 12.29
N LEU A 181 9.93 -5.26 11.85
CA LEU A 181 10.31 -6.26 10.85
C LEU A 181 9.95 -7.69 11.25
N LYS A 182 10.01 -8.02 12.54
CA LYS A 182 9.63 -9.35 13.06
C LYS A 182 8.18 -9.75 12.70
N HIS A 183 7.29 -8.79 12.51
CA HIS A 183 5.89 -9.08 12.13
C HIS A 183 5.75 -9.51 10.66
N PHE A 184 6.82 -9.43 9.89
CA PHE A 184 6.91 -9.94 8.52
C PHE A 184 7.56 -11.32 8.42
N GLU A 185 7.99 -11.95 9.52
CA GLU A 185 8.72 -13.24 9.49
C GLU A 185 7.92 -14.34 8.77
N ASP A 186 6.62 -14.45 9.04
CA ASP A 186 5.74 -15.39 8.34
C ASP A 186 5.67 -15.08 6.83
N CYS A 187 5.52 -13.80 6.48
CA CYS A 187 5.49 -13.35 5.10
C CYS A 187 6.82 -13.63 4.38
N ILE A 188 7.94 -13.39 5.04
CA ILE A 188 9.29 -13.65 4.51
C ILE A 188 9.50 -15.16 4.32
N THR A 189 9.08 -15.96 5.27
CA THR A 189 9.16 -17.43 5.18
C THR A 189 8.31 -17.93 4.01
N TRP A 190 7.06 -17.47 3.92
CA TRP A 190 6.17 -17.79 2.81
C TRP A 190 6.74 -17.33 1.46
N TRP A 191 7.35 -16.16 1.39
CA TRP A 191 7.92 -15.62 0.16
C TRP A 191 8.93 -16.55 -0.50
N ASN A 192 9.72 -17.25 0.31
CA ASN A 192 10.72 -18.20 -0.17
C ASN A 192 10.13 -19.55 -0.58
N ASN A 193 8.93 -19.89 -0.10
CA ASN A 193 8.22 -21.13 -0.42
C ASN A 193 6.71 -20.85 -0.53
N ARG A 194 6.33 -20.18 -1.63
CA ARG A 194 4.95 -19.69 -1.83
C ARG A 194 3.97 -20.84 -1.99
N GLU A 195 2.96 -20.85 -1.15
CA GLU A 195 1.85 -21.80 -1.20
C GLU A 195 0.53 -21.09 -0.90
N ILE A 196 -0.58 -21.69 -1.29
CA ILE A 196 -1.92 -21.22 -0.97
C ILE A 196 -2.18 -21.51 0.50
N ILE A 197 -2.61 -20.50 1.26
CA ILE A 197 -2.96 -20.63 2.68
C ILE A 197 -4.43 -20.25 2.82
N PRO A 198 -5.34 -21.24 2.96
CA PRO A 198 -6.75 -20.98 3.24
C PRO A 198 -6.95 -20.36 4.62
N ASP A 199 -8.03 -19.58 4.77
CA ASP A 199 -8.45 -18.96 6.03
C ASP A 199 -9.98 -18.81 6.05
N GLY A 200 -10.68 -19.82 6.54
CA GLY A 200 -12.15 -19.92 6.49
C GLY A 200 -12.69 -19.87 5.07
N GLU A 201 -13.59 -18.92 4.81
CA GLU A 201 -14.13 -18.66 3.47
C GLU A 201 -13.17 -17.79 2.60
N TYR A 202 -12.12 -17.26 3.19
CA TYR A 202 -11.12 -16.44 2.56
C TYR A 202 -9.78 -17.17 2.45
N PHE A 203 -8.72 -16.41 2.29
CA PHE A 203 -7.34 -16.92 2.29
C PHE A 203 -6.39 -15.91 2.94
N LYS A 204 -5.33 -16.42 3.53
CA LYS A 204 -4.18 -15.62 3.95
C LYS A 204 -3.20 -15.43 2.78
N ALA A 205 -3.06 -16.45 1.93
CA ALA A 205 -2.26 -16.38 0.70
C ALA A 205 -2.95 -17.12 -0.44
N GLN A 206 -3.04 -16.50 -1.62
CA GLN A 206 -3.63 -17.05 -2.82
C GLN A 206 -2.97 -16.46 -4.07
N LYS A 207 -3.08 -17.12 -5.21
CA LYS A 207 -2.65 -16.57 -6.49
C LYS A 207 -3.77 -16.54 -7.51
N PHE A 208 -3.71 -15.54 -8.40
CA PHE A 208 -4.66 -15.37 -9.48
C PHE A 208 -3.92 -15.09 -10.79
N THR A 209 -4.48 -15.53 -11.89
CA THR A 209 -3.94 -15.27 -13.24
C THR A 209 -4.19 -13.82 -13.65
N ALA A 210 -3.35 -13.30 -14.55
CA ALA A 210 -3.54 -11.96 -15.11
C ALA A 210 -4.89 -11.82 -15.83
N ASP A 211 -5.35 -12.87 -16.51
CA ASP A 211 -6.66 -12.89 -17.19
C ASP A 211 -7.80 -12.72 -16.19
N TYR A 212 -7.76 -13.45 -15.08
CA TYR A 212 -8.73 -13.30 -13.98
C TYR A 212 -8.77 -11.86 -13.44
N LEU A 213 -7.59 -11.25 -13.18
CA LEU A 213 -7.49 -9.89 -12.67
C LEU A 213 -8.03 -8.84 -13.64
N LEU A 214 -7.71 -8.98 -14.95
CA LEU A 214 -8.08 -7.99 -15.96
C LEU A 214 -9.52 -8.12 -16.43
N ASN A 215 -10.00 -9.34 -16.66
CA ASN A 215 -11.26 -9.60 -17.35
C ASN A 215 -12.37 -10.02 -16.40
N GLU A 216 -12.16 -11.01 -15.53
CA GLU A 216 -13.20 -11.48 -14.62
C GLU A 216 -13.43 -10.49 -13.46
N GLN A 217 -12.35 -9.91 -12.91
CA GLN A 217 -12.43 -8.90 -11.85
C GLN A 217 -12.52 -7.46 -12.37
N GLY A 218 -12.45 -7.24 -13.70
CA GLY A 218 -12.54 -5.92 -14.30
C GLY A 218 -11.49 -4.93 -13.77
N CYS A 219 -10.27 -5.42 -13.49
CA CYS A 219 -9.18 -4.66 -12.86
C CYS A 219 -9.40 -4.30 -11.38
N ASN A 220 -10.36 -4.88 -10.68
CA ASN A 220 -10.35 -4.88 -9.23
C ASN A 220 -9.31 -5.91 -8.75
N ILE A 221 -8.23 -5.42 -8.16
CA ILE A 221 -7.15 -6.25 -7.62
C ILE A 221 -7.10 -6.25 -6.09
N ASP A 222 -8.22 -5.93 -5.45
CA ASP A 222 -8.39 -6.03 -4.01
C ASP A 222 -8.78 -7.46 -3.60
N LEU A 223 -7.80 -8.36 -3.66
CA LEU A 223 -7.98 -9.80 -3.49
C LEU A 223 -7.13 -10.41 -2.37
N CYS A 224 -6.67 -9.60 -1.41
CA CYS A 224 -5.84 -10.10 -0.30
C CYS A 224 -6.64 -10.80 0.81
N GLY A 225 -7.97 -10.89 0.69
CA GLY A 225 -8.82 -11.48 1.71
C GLY A 225 -8.88 -10.66 3.01
N TYR A 226 -9.63 -11.16 3.95
CA TYR A 226 -9.77 -10.61 5.31
C TYR A 226 -9.50 -11.72 6.33
N PRO A 227 -9.04 -11.39 7.55
CA PRO A 227 -8.92 -12.37 8.62
C PRO A 227 -10.26 -13.06 8.85
N HIS A 228 -10.25 -14.37 9.03
CA HIS A 228 -11.43 -15.08 9.47
C HIS A 228 -11.67 -14.72 10.94
N GLU A 229 -12.74 -13.97 11.21
CA GLU A 229 -13.24 -13.74 12.57
C GLU A 229 -14.30 -14.81 12.82
N GLU A 230 -14.00 -15.76 13.69
CA GLU A 230 -15.04 -16.61 14.29
C GLU A 230 -15.90 -15.68 15.15
N GLU A 231 -17.01 -15.21 14.60
CA GLU A 231 -18.05 -14.59 15.43
C GLU A 231 -18.60 -15.68 16.33
N GLU A 232 -18.25 -15.60 17.61
CA GLU A 232 -18.92 -16.37 18.64
C GLU A 232 -20.38 -15.93 18.65
N VAL A 233 -21.23 -16.72 17.99
CA VAL A 233 -22.69 -16.47 17.96
C VAL A 233 -23.20 -16.74 19.36
N LEU A 234 -23.16 -15.72 20.20
CA LEU A 234 -23.74 -15.76 21.54
C LEU A 234 -25.27 -15.93 21.41
N ASP A 235 -25.85 -16.74 22.30
CA ASP A 235 -27.29 -16.80 22.41
C ASP A 235 -27.85 -15.37 22.62
N PRO A 236 -28.90 -14.96 21.90
CA PRO A 236 -29.47 -13.60 22.00
C PRO A 236 -29.80 -13.20 23.47
N LEU A 237 -30.20 -14.14 24.32
CA LEU A 237 -30.51 -13.90 25.72
C LEU A 237 -29.22 -13.64 26.54
N ASP A 238 -28.12 -14.33 26.23
CA ASP A 238 -26.85 -14.10 26.88
C ASP A 238 -26.25 -12.76 26.47
N THR A 239 -26.34 -12.39 25.19
CA THR A 239 -25.95 -11.07 24.69
C THR A 239 -26.72 -9.94 25.39
N ILE A 240 -28.04 -10.08 25.59
CA ILE A 240 -28.84 -9.09 26.30
C ILE A 240 -28.42 -9.01 27.77
N ARG A 241 -28.12 -10.15 28.41
CA ARG A 241 -27.69 -10.20 29.81
C ARG A 241 -26.34 -9.48 29.98
N GLU A 242 -25.36 -9.81 29.17
CA GLU A 242 -24.06 -9.14 29.20
C GLU A 242 -24.16 -7.64 28.97
N TYR A 243 -24.98 -7.22 27.99
CA TYR A 243 -25.23 -5.80 27.77
C TYR A 243 -25.84 -5.11 28.98
N GLN A 244 -26.82 -5.74 29.65
CA GLN A 244 -27.47 -5.20 30.85
C GLN A 244 -26.48 -5.09 32.04
N GLU A 245 -25.66 -6.09 32.26
CA GLU A 245 -24.62 -6.10 33.29
C GLU A 245 -23.58 -5.00 33.05
N ARG A 246 -23.08 -4.89 31.80
CA ARG A 246 -22.11 -3.87 31.40
C ARG A 246 -22.69 -2.46 31.55
N ARG A 247 -23.95 -2.26 31.15
CA ARG A 247 -24.65 -0.98 31.31
C ARG A 247 -24.79 -0.61 32.78
N THR A 248 -25.14 -1.56 33.65
CA THR A 248 -25.30 -1.33 35.10
C THR A 248 -23.96 -0.96 35.74
N ALA A 249 -22.88 -1.64 35.36
CA ALA A 249 -21.53 -1.35 35.83
C ALA A 249 -21.07 0.06 35.44
N LEU A 250 -21.25 0.41 34.15
CA LEU A 250 -20.91 1.74 33.63
C LEU A 250 -21.70 2.86 34.31
N ASN A 251 -23.00 2.67 34.54
CA ASN A 251 -23.84 3.66 35.26
C ASN A 251 -23.35 3.85 36.71
N ALA A 252 -22.99 2.76 37.40
CA ALA A 252 -22.44 2.85 38.74
C ALA A 252 -21.08 3.58 38.78
N GLU A 253 -20.24 3.47 37.76
CA GLU A 253 -19.01 4.26 37.63
C GLU A 253 -19.30 5.73 37.38
N ILE A 254 -20.25 6.04 36.51
CA ILE A 254 -20.69 7.42 36.24
C ILE A 254 -21.23 8.07 37.53
N ASP A 255 -22.09 7.39 38.28
CA ASP A 255 -22.68 7.87 39.52
C ASP A 255 -21.59 8.17 40.58
N LYS A 256 -20.52 7.36 40.64
CA LYS A 256 -19.37 7.63 41.52
C LYS A 256 -18.55 8.85 41.13
N VAL A 257 -18.53 9.21 39.87
CA VAL A 257 -17.81 10.40 39.38
C VAL A 257 -18.67 11.67 39.59
N LEU A 258 -19.98 11.52 39.60
CA LEU A 258 -20.93 12.63 39.77
C LEU A 258 -21.29 12.94 41.23
N ALA A 259 -20.95 12.04 42.14
CA ALA A 259 -21.13 12.22 43.60
C ALA A 259 -19.89 12.89 44.22
#